data_0ce3bba81616e675278f6bbb1154c2de
#
_entry.id   0ce3bba81616e675278f6bbb1154c2de
#
_cell.length_a   1.000
_cell.length_b   1.000
_cell.length_c   1.000
_cell.angle_alpha   90.00
_cell.angle_beta   90.00
_cell.angle_gamma   90.00
#
_symmetry.space_group_name_H-M   'P 1'
#
loop_
_entity.id
_entity.type
_entity.pdbx_description
1 polymer ?
#
loop_
_entity_poly.entity_id
_entity_poly.type
_entity_poly.pdbx_seq_one_letter_code
_entity_poly.pdbx_strand_id
1 'polypeptide(L)'
;LRLWYSHRNLIADNLIEDARDMVAWYSNDNRYLDNVARRSRYSIHFMFASNNLVEGNRFYDNAVGVYVMYSGGGAIRNNLFSRANGPTGMAVGFKEASDVVVEGNEIIYCAIGVGLDMSPFEPDSTISIRGNRIAYNGVGISFLADKEGTLVDGNIFEGNLSQVAMGDAGSARNNVWRGNYWD
;
A
#
# COMPACT_ATOMS: atom_id res chain seq x y z
N LEU A 1 9.41 10.22 12.64
CA LEU A 1 8.24 11.07 12.92
C LEU A 1 7.15 10.21 13.58
N ARG A 2 6.49 10.74 14.60
CA ARG A 2 5.37 10.06 15.23
C ARG A 2 4.22 11.04 15.47
N LEU A 3 3.05 10.70 14.94
CA LEU A 3 1.78 11.36 15.24
C LEU A 3 0.99 10.47 16.21
N TRP A 4 0.45 11.08 17.25
CA TRP A 4 -0.37 10.42 18.26
C TRP A 4 -1.57 11.31 18.57
N TYR A 5 -2.78 10.84 18.25
CA TYR A 5 -4.02 11.65 18.31
C TYR A 5 -3.85 13.03 17.65
N SER A 6 -3.14 13.07 16.50
CA SER A 6 -2.81 14.31 15.80
C SER A 6 -3.40 14.28 14.39
N HIS A 7 -4.36 15.13 14.15
CA HIS A 7 -5.18 15.12 12.96
C HIS A 7 -4.92 16.34 12.07
N ARG A 8 -5.25 16.22 10.78
CA ARG A 8 -5.21 17.31 9.80
C ARG A 8 -3.86 18.01 9.68
N ASN A 9 -2.78 17.25 9.84
CA ASN A 9 -1.43 17.75 9.63
C ASN A 9 -1.03 17.65 8.16
N LEU A 10 -0.13 18.54 7.76
CA LEU A 10 0.62 18.44 6.52
C LEU A 10 2.06 18.03 6.83
N ILE A 11 2.48 16.92 6.26
CA ILE A 11 3.85 16.42 6.30
C ILE A 11 4.34 16.43 4.86
N ALA A 12 5.13 17.41 4.48
CA ALA A 12 5.54 17.64 3.09
C ALA A 12 7.02 17.95 2.93
N ASP A 13 7.59 17.58 1.79
CA ASP A 13 8.96 17.91 1.36
C ASP A 13 10.05 17.48 2.35
N ASN A 14 9.84 16.39 3.09
CA ASN A 14 10.81 15.89 4.06
C ASN A 14 11.66 14.77 3.45
N LEU A 15 12.91 14.69 3.90
CA LEU A 15 13.77 13.54 3.71
C LEU A 15 13.85 12.74 5.02
N ILE A 16 13.43 11.49 4.97
CA ILE A 16 13.45 10.54 6.09
C ILE A 16 14.40 9.39 5.73
N GLU A 17 15.46 9.23 6.53
CA GLU A 17 16.46 8.18 6.29
C GLU A 17 16.76 7.40 7.56
N ASP A 18 17.04 6.10 7.37
CA ASP A 18 17.51 5.21 8.42
C ASP A 18 16.61 5.23 9.67
N ALA A 19 15.31 5.47 9.45
CA ALA A 19 14.33 5.59 10.52
C ALA A 19 13.67 4.23 10.77
N ARG A 20 13.19 4.01 12.00
CA ARG A 20 12.36 2.86 12.24
C ARG A 20 11.03 2.99 11.52
N ASP A 21 10.26 4.02 11.84
CA ASP A 21 8.93 4.25 11.27
C ASP A 21 8.60 5.76 11.25
N MET A 22 7.88 6.18 10.20
CA MET A 22 7.02 7.35 10.28
C MET A 22 5.62 6.83 10.61
N VAL A 23 5.18 7.00 11.85
CA VAL A 23 3.94 6.38 12.32
C VAL A 23 2.86 7.42 12.62
N ALA A 24 1.64 7.15 12.16
CA ALA A 24 0.42 7.83 12.55
C ALA A 24 -0.46 6.84 13.33
N TRP A 25 -0.66 7.12 14.60
CA TRP A 25 -1.47 6.30 15.50
C TRP A 25 -2.65 7.11 16.02
N TYR A 26 -3.87 6.62 15.81
CA TYR A 26 -5.12 7.35 16.09
C TYR A 26 -5.15 8.77 15.49
N SER A 27 -4.59 8.93 14.27
CA SER A 27 -4.29 10.22 13.68
C SER A 27 -4.87 10.30 12.26
N ASN A 28 -6.00 10.98 12.12
CA ASN A 28 -6.81 10.99 10.92
C ASN A 28 -6.61 12.25 10.08
N ASP A 29 -7.01 12.17 8.81
CA ASP A 29 -7.11 13.31 7.89
C ASP A 29 -5.76 14.02 7.65
N ASN A 30 -4.63 13.31 7.79
CA ASN A 30 -3.30 13.86 7.53
C ASN A 30 -2.94 13.72 6.05
N ARG A 31 -2.06 14.58 5.60
CA ARG A 31 -1.54 14.61 4.24
C ARG A 31 -0.03 14.45 4.24
N TYR A 32 0.46 13.45 3.53
CA TYR A 32 1.87 13.14 3.34
C TYR A 32 2.22 13.40 1.88
N LEU A 33 2.85 14.54 1.59
CA LEU A 33 3.05 15.00 0.22
C LEU A 33 4.55 15.16 -0.09
N ASP A 34 4.96 14.67 -1.25
CA ASP A 34 6.29 14.91 -1.84
C ASP A 34 7.48 14.59 -0.91
N ASN A 35 7.30 13.68 0.04
CA ASN A 35 8.37 13.24 0.92
C ASN A 35 9.23 12.16 0.23
N VAL A 36 10.48 12.08 0.66
CA VAL A 36 11.39 10.98 0.34
C VAL A 36 11.67 10.19 1.61
N ALA A 37 11.41 8.87 1.59
CA ALA A 37 11.80 8.00 2.70
C ALA A 37 12.61 6.80 2.19
N ARG A 38 13.74 6.53 2.85
CA ARG A 38 14.64 5.43 2.45
C ARG A 38 15.31 4.75 3.63
N ARG A 39 15.63 3.47 3.44
CA ARG A 39 16.31 2.61 4.42
C ARG A 39 15.61 2.58 5.78
N SER A 40 14.27 2.60 5.75
CA SER A 40 13.42 2.55 6.94
C SER A 40 12.68 1.22 7.02
N ARG A 41 12.20 0.86 8.21
CA ARG A 41 11.35 -0.32 8.35
C ARG A 41 9.98 -0.09 7.70
N TYR A 42 9.28 0.97 8.08
CA TYR A 42 8.08 1.46 7.39
C TYR A 42 8.30 2.92 6.98
N SER A 43 8.12 3.23 5.70
CA SER A 43 8.13 4.64 5.29
C SER A 43 6.96 5.37 5.92
N ILE A 44 5.76 4.79 5.88
CA ILE A 44 4.59 5.28 6.61
C ILE A 44 3.84 4.09 7.20
N HIS A 45 3.49 4.18 8.47
CA HIS A 45 2.70 3.19 9.17
C HIS A 45 1.46 3.84 9.77
N PHE A 46 0.30 3.52 9.21
CA PHE A 46 -1.00 3.90 9.75
C PHE A 46 -1.51 2.82 10.69
N MET A 47 -1.92 3.21 11.88
CA MET A 47 -2.54 2.31 12.85
C MET A 47 -3.71 3.01 13.53
N PHE A 48 -4.93 2.49 13.32
CA PHE A 48 -6.18 3.15 13.74
C PHE A 48 -6.24 4.61 13.27
N ALA A 49 -5.85 4.84 12.00
CA ALA A 49 -5.64 6.17 11.46
C ALA A 49 -6.28 6.27 10.07
N SER A 50 -7.45 6.88 10.01
CA SER A 50 -8.32 6.90 8.82
C SER A 50 -8.20 8.17 7.98
N ASN A 51 -8.65 8.10 6.73
CA ASN A 51 -8.77 9.21 5.79
C ASN A 51 -7.43 9.94 5.51
N ASN A 52 -6.31 9.25 5.59
CA ASN A 52 -5.02 9.85 5.31
C ASN A 52 -4.71 9.84 3.80
N LEU A 53 -4.05 10.89 3.32
CA LEU A 53 -3.60 11.02 1.94
C LEU A 53 -2.08 10.86 1.87
N VAL A 54 -1.62 9.96 1.00
CA VAL A 54 -0.20 9.77 0.66
C VAL A 54 -0.04 10.02 -0.83
N GLU A 55 0.58 11.14 -1.21
CA GLU A 55 0.65 11.55 -2.61
C GLU A 55 2.01 12.12 -3.01
N GLY A 56 2.50 11.76 -4.20
CA GLY A 56 3.73 12.32 -4.78
C GLY A 56 5.02 11.89 -4.08
N ASN A 57 4.96 10.96 -3.13
CA ASN A 57 6.13 10.57 -2.35
C ASN A 57 7.01 9.57 -3.11
N ARG A 58 8.27 9.46 -2.66
CA ARG A 58 9.25 8.52 -3.18
C ARG A 58 9.80 7.66 -2.05
N PHE A 59 9.55 6.36 -2.14
CA PHE A 59 9.93 5.36 -1.13
C PHE A 59 10.93 4.37 -1.70
N TYR A 60 12.17 4.40 -1.21
CA TYR A 60 13.27 3.58 -1.72
C TYR A 60 13.90 2.71 -0.64
N ASP A 61 14.22 1.47 -0.97
CA ASP A 61 15.05 0.59 -0.12
C ASP A 61 14.49 0.44 1.31
N ASN A 62 13.18 0.50 1.48
CA ASN A 62 12.52 0.31 2.76
C ASN A 62 12.13 -1.18 2.92
N ALA A 63 11.92 -1.65 4.14
CA ALA A 63 11.31 -2.96 4.30
C ALA A 63 9.85 -2.92 3.84
N VAL A 64 9.11 -1.90 4.22
CA VAL A 64 7.74 -1.65 3.75
C VAL A 64 7.59 -0.18 3.36
N GLY A 65 6.94 0.09 2.26
CA GLY A 65 6.58 1.45 1.86
C GLY A 65 5.48 2.01 2.76
N VAL A 66 4.24 1.80 2.43
CA VAL A 66 3.09 2.20 3.25
C VAL A 66 2.38 0.98 3.82
N TYR A 67 2.15 0.96 5.13
CA TYR A 67 1.38 -0.09 5.78
C TYR A 67 0.15 0.49 6.48
N VAL A 68 -1.04 0.01 6.08
CA VAL A 68 -2.33 0.46 6.58
C VAL A 68 -2.92 -0.63 7.45
N MET A 69 -2.99 -0.39 8.77
CA MET A 69 -3.48 -1.36 9.74
C MET A 69 -4.67 -0.79 10.51
N TYR A 70 -5.75 -1.57 10.61
CA TYR A 70 -6.95 -1.24 11.39
C TYR A 70 -7.47 0.17 11.05
N SER A 71 -7.43 0.53 9.78
CA SER A 71 -7.64 1.89 9.31
C SER A 71 -8.53 1.88 8.08
N GLY A 72 -9.29 2.92 7.85
CA GLY A 72 -10.20 3.00 6.72
C GLY A 72 -10.20 4.35 6.02
N GLY A 73 -10.62 4.34 4.77
CA GLY A 73 -10.64 5.55 3.94
C GLY A 73 -9.24 6.04 3.54
N GLY A 74 -9.23 7.09 2.74
CA GLY A 74 -7.99 7.71 2.28
C GLY A 74 -7.45 7.17 0.96
N ALA A 75 -6.29 7.70 0.55
CA ALA A 75 -5.71 7.36 -0.74
C ALA A 75 -4.17 7.33 -0.70
N ILE A 76 -3.61 6.40 -1.47
CA ILE A 76 -2.18 6.27 -1.76
C ILE A 76 -2.05 6.44 -3.27
N ARG A 77 -1.62 7.62 -3.73
CA ARG A 77 -1.66 7.91 -5.16
C ARG A 77 -0.43 8.65 -5.68
N ASN A 78 -0.09 8.39 -6.94
CA ASN A 78 1.01 9.06 -7.64
C ASN A 78 2.36 8.97 -6.90
N ASN A 79 2.60 7.87 -6.16
CA ASN A 79 3.85 7.64 -5.48
C ASN A 79 4.76 6.71 -6.29
N LEU A 80 6.06 6.80 -6.02
CA LEU A 80 7.05 5.82 -6.47
C LEU A 80 7.46 4.93 -5.29
N PHE A 81 7.26 3.63 -5.43
CA PHE A 81 7.78 2.60 -4.53
C PHE A 81 8.84 1.78 -5.26
N SER A 82 10.02 1.71 -4.72
CA SER A 82 11.09 0.91 -5.32
C SER A 82 11.90 0.18 -4.27
N ARG A 83 12.15 -1.10 -4.53
CA ARG A 83 13.01 -1.96 -3.72
C ARG A 83 12.56 -2.08 -2.26
N ALA A 84 11.24 -2.24 -2.05
CA ALA A 84 10.72 -2.65 -0.76
C ALA A 84 11.00 -4.15 -0.57
N ASN A 85 12.00 -4.49 0.23
CA ASN A 85 12.54 -5.83 0.33
C ASN A 85 12.74 -6.28 1.79
N GLY A 86 12.89 -7.58 1.97
CA GLY A 86 13.05 -8.21 3.27
C GLY A 86 11.95 -9.25 3.53
N PRO A 87 11.92 -9.89 4.69
CA PRO A 87 10.97 -10.98 4.99
C PRO A 87 9.48 -10.56 4.87
N THR A 88 9.20 -9.28 5.06
CA THR A 88 7.86 -8.70 4.92
C THR A 88 7.84 -7.60 3.86
N GLY A 89 8.75 -7.68 2.89
CA GLY A 89 8.97 -6.62 1.90
C GLY A 89 7.74 -6.39 1.04
N MET A 90 7.14 -5.21 1.14
CA MET A 90 6.01 -4.82 0.29
C MET A 90 5.94 -3.32 0.07
N ALA A 91 5.52 -2.91 -1.11
CA ALA A 91 5.35 -1.48 -1.39
C ALA A 91 4.16 -0.92 -0.61
N VAL A 92 3.00 -1.56 -0.72
CA VAL A 92 1.78 -1.20 0.01
C VAL A 92 1.23 -2.44 0.69
N GLY A 93 0.99 -2.37 1.99
CA GLY A 93 0.41 -3.45 2.76
C GLY A 93 -0.86 -3.04 3.49
N PHE A 94 -1.81 -3.97 3.56
CA PHE A 94 -3.07 -3.79 4.26
C PHE A 94 -3.26 -4.89 5.29
N LYS A 95 -3.71 -4.52 6.48
CA LYS A 95 -4.18 -5.44 7.51
C LYS A 95 -5.45 -4.90 8.15
N GLU A 96 -6.55 -5.65 8.01
CA GLU A 96 -7.86 -5.24 8.51
C GLU A 96 -8.20 -3.78 8.16
N ALA A 97 -7.97 -3.43 6.88
CA ALA A 97 -8.20 -2.10 6.35
C ALA A 97 -9.41 -2.09 5.42
N SER A 98 -10.05 -0.94 5.26
CA SER A 98 -11.27 -0.75 4.48
C SER A 98 -11.27 0.56 3.70
N ASP A 99 -11.92 0.58 2.54
CA ASP A 99 -12.19 1.80 1.76
C ASP A 99 -10.96 2.64 1.40
N VAL A 100 -9.85 1.99 1.06
CA VAL A 100 -8.62 2.67 0.65
C VAL A 100 -8.44 2.58 -0.86
N VAL A 101 -8.00 3.69 -1.47
CA VAL A 101 -7.67 3.78 -2.89
C VAL A 101 -6.16 3.77 -3.10
N VAL A 102 -5.66 2.86 -3.93
CA VAL A 102 -4.28 2.81 -4.43
C VAL A 102 -4.31 3.14 -5.91
N GLU A 103 -3.86 4.33 -6.31
CA GLU A 103 -4.09 4.84 -7.66
C GLU A 103 -2.85 5.50 -8.27
N GLY A 104 -2.57 5.20 -9.55
CA GLY A 104 -1.55 5.90 -10.32
C GLY A 104 -0.13 5.78 -9.78
N ASN A 105 0.15 4.78 -8.94
CA ASN A 105 1.48 4.59 -8.39
C ASN A 105 2.37 3.80 -9.35
N GLU A 106 3.67 4.04 -9.24
CA GLU A 106 4.70 3.19 -9.81
C GLU A 106 5.30 2.31 -8.71
N ILE A 107 5.14 1.00 -8.83
CA ILE A 107 5.53 -0.01 -7.84
C ILE A 107 6.49 -0.99 -8.52
N ILE A 108 7.80 -0.87 -8.22
CA ILE A 108 8.82 -1.59 -8.98
C ILE A 108 9.90 -2.22 -8.07
N TYR A 109 10.38 -3.40 -8.49
CA TYR A 109 11.50 -4.11 -7.84
C TYR A 109 11.27 -4.42 -6.36
N CYS A 110 10.03 -4.55 -5.92
CA CYS A 110 9.67 -4.91 -4.55
C CYS A 110 9.52 -6.44 -4.41
N ALA A 111 9.65 -6.95 -3.20
CA ALA A 111 9.33 -8.36 -2.96
C ALA A 111 7.83 -8.61 -3.23
N ILE A 112 6.97 -7.76 -2.72
CA ILE A 112 5.52 -7.75 -2.99
C ILE A 112 5.11 -6.32 -3.37
N GLY A 113 4.36 -6.16 -4.45
CA GLY A 113 3.77 -4.88 -4.83
C GLY A 113 2.69 -4.45 -3.84
N VAL A 114 1.58 -5.17 -3.82
CA VAL A 114 0.47 -4.91 -2.89
C VAL A 114 0.13 -6.17 -2.11
N GLY A 115 0.13 -6.09 -0.79
CA GLY A 115 -0.24 -7.20 0.09
C GLY A 115 -1.55 -6.92 0.84
N LEU A 116 -2.49 -7.88 0.82
CA LEU A 116 -3.78 -7.78 1.47
C LEU A 116 -3.93 -8.89 2.53
N ASP A 117 -3.95 -8.50 3.80
CA ASP A 117 -4.22 -9.39 4.93
C ASP A 117 -5.54 -8.98 5.59
N MET A 118 -6.53 -9.89 5.55
CA MET A 118 -7.88 -9.65 6.07
C MET A 118 -8.50 -8.32 5.58
N SER A 119 -8.22 -7.94 4.34
CA SER A 119 -8.68 -6.66 3.75
C SER A 119 -9.31 -6.90 2.38
N PRO A 120 -10.45 -6.22 2.05
CA PRO A 120 -11.19 -5.28 2.90
C PRO A 120 -11.77 -5.96 4.16
N PHE A 121 -11.84 -5.24 5.27
CA PHE A 121 -12.22 -5.82 6.56
C PHE A 121 -13.69 -5.63 6.89
N GLU A 122 -14.18 -4.39 6.81
CA GLU A 122 -15.59 -4.06 7.11
C GLU A 122 -16.53 -4.64 6.04
N PRO A 123 -17.74 -5.04 6.41
CA PRO A 123 -18.75 -5.45 5.43
C PRO A 123 -18.98 -4.38 4.37
N ASP A 124 -19.18 -4.81 3.12
CA ASP A 124 -19.46 -3.95 1.96
C ASP A 124 -18.37 -2.90 1.64
N SER A 125 -17.22 -2.96 2.32
CA SER A 125 -16.09 -2.06 2.04
C SER A 125 -15.25 -2.55 0.85
N THR A 126 -14.43 -1.65 0.30
CA THR A 126 -13.63 -1.92 -0.90
C THR A 126 -12.18 -1.47 -0.72
N ILE A 127 -11.23 -2.30 -1.16
CA ILE A 127 -9.88 -1.83 -1.49
C ILE A 127 -9.80 -1.67 -3.00
N SER A 128 -9.56 -0.45 -3.46
CA SER A 128 -9.48 -0.13 -4.89
C SER A 128 -8.04 0.04 -5.34
N ILE A 129 -7.56 -0.83 -6.24
CA ILE A 129 -6.22 -0.81 -6.82
C ILE A 129 -6.40 -0.48 -8.30
N ARG A 130 -6.11 0.76 -8.71
CA ARG A 130 -6.43 1.18 -10.07
C ARG A 130 -5.37 2.06 -10.74
N GLY A 131 -5.18 1.86 -12.03
CA GLY A 131 -4.29 2.68 -12.84
C GLY A 131 -2.82 2.68 -12.39
N ASN A 132 -2.37 1.66 -11.66
CA ASN A 132 -0.99 1.55 -11.21
C ASN A 132 -0.13 0.81 -12.24
N ARG A 133 1.16 1.11 -12.27
CA ARG A 133 2.17 0.27 -12.87
C ARG A 133 2.83 -0.58 -11.79
N ILE A 134 2.62 -1.88 -11.84
CA ILE A 134 3.13 -2.86 -10.86
C ILE A 134 4.07 -3.80 -11.63
N ALA A 135 5.39 -3.52 -11.57
CA ALA A 135 6.32 -4.14 -12.48
C ALA A 135 7.61 -4.63 -11.81
N TYR A 136 8.15 -5.74 -12.33
CA TYR A 136 9.43 -6.31 -11.91
C TYR A 136 9.51 -6.65 -10.42
N ASN A 137 8.37 -6.97 -9.80
CA ASN A 137 8.29 -7.39 -8.41
C ASN A 137 8.41 -8.92 -8.30
N GLY A 138 8.68 -9.43 -7.11
CA GLY A 138 8.52 -10.86 -6.84
C GLY A 138 7.06 -11.28 -7.02
N VAL A 139 6.15 -10.55 -6.38
CA VAL A 139 4.70 -10.73 -6.51
C VAL A 139 4.05 -9.38 -6.79
N GLY A 140 3.17 -9.30 -7.78
CA GLY A 140 2.41 -8.08 -8.07
C GLY A 140 1.39 -7.78 -6.97
N ILE A 141 0.39 -8.64 -6.80
CA ILE A 141 -0.59 -8.56 -5.71
C ILE A 141 -0.61 -9.88 -4.95
N SER A 142 -0.57 -9.83 -3.61
CA SER A 142 -0.65 -10.98 -2.73
C SER A 142 -1.89 -10.90 -1.83
N PHE A 143 -2.76 -11.92 -1.91
CA PHE A 143 -3.89 -12.10 -1.02
C PHE A 143 -3.51 -13.12 0.06
N LEU A 144 -3.43 -12.69 1.31
CA LEU A 144 -3.05 -13.54 2.45
C LEU A 144 -4.25 -14.18 3.14
N ALA A 145 -5.46 -13.72 2.83
CA ALA A 145 -6.71 -14.24 3.36
C ALA A 145 -7.77 -14.31 2.27
N ASP A 146 -8.78 -15.16 2.47
CA ASP A 146 -9.94 -15.28 1.60
C ASP A 146 -10.92 -14.12 1.89
N LYS A 147 -10.74 -13.03 1.16
CA LYS A 147 -11.57 -11.82 1.26
C LYS A 147 -12.03 -11.39 -0.13
N GLU A 148 -13.24 -10.91 -0.20
CA GLU A 148 -13.85 -10.30 -1.38
C GLU A 148 -13.92 -8.77 -1.22
N GLY A 149 -14.33 -8.05 -2.26
CA GLY A 149 -14.48 -6.59 -2.22
C GLY A 149 -13.24 -5.83 -2.70
N THR A 150 -12.21 -6.50 -3.22
CA THR A 150 -11.10 -5.80 -3.88
C THR A 150 -11.45 -5.52 -5.34
N LEU A 151 -11.27 -4.27 -5.76
CA LEU A 151 -11.37 -3.85 -7.16
C LEU A 151 -9.96 -3.66 -7.73
N VAL A 152 -9.61 -4.41 -8.77
CA VAL A 152 -8.35 -4.30 -9.51
C VAL A 152 -8.66 -3.85 -10.93
N ASP A 153 -8.42 -2.57 -11.23
CA ASP A 153 -8.94 -1.92 -12.43
C ASP A 153 -7.87 -1.11 -13.19
N GLY A 154 -7.69 -1.39 -14.46
CA GLY A 154 -6.84 -0.59 -15.35
C GLY A 154 -5.37 -0.55 -14.97
N ASN A 155 -4.84 -1.54 -14.25
CA ASN A 155 -3.43 -1.60 -13.88
C ASN A 155 -2.59 -2.24 -14.98
N ILE A 156 -1.30 -1.95 -14.96
CA ILE A 156 -0.28 -2.60 -15.78
C ILE A 156 0.54 -3.52 -14.87
N PHE A 157 0.45 -4.83 -15.10
CA PHE A 157 1.28 -5.86 -14.48
C PHE A 157 2.33 -6.32 -15.49
N GLU A 158 3.61 -6.04 -15.21
CA GLU A 158 4.68 -6.25 -16.18
C GLU A 158 5.90 -6.91 -15.51
N GLY A 159 6.36 -8.04 -16.04
CA GLY A 159 7.63 -8.67 -15.63
C GLY A 159 7.71 -9.07 -14.16
N ASN A 160 6.60 -9.23 -13.43
CA ASN A 160 6.64 -9.79 -12.08
C ASN A 160 6.85 -11.31 -12.13
N LEU A 161 7.53 -11.90 -11.15
CA LEU A 161 7.68 -13.36 -11.11
C LEU A 161 6.32 -14.06 -10.94
N SER A 162 5.40 -13.42 -10.21
CA SER A 162 4.00 -13.82 -10.14
C SER A 162 3.14 -12.56 -10.16
N GLN A 163 2.18 -12.49 -11.07
CA GLN A 163 1.28 -11.34 -11.14
C GLN A 163 0.34 -11.30 -9.94
N VAL A 164 -0.18 -12.45 -9.53
CA VAL A 164 -1.06 -12.60 -8.37
C VAL A 164 -0.65 -13.84 -7.58
N ALA A 165 -0.51 -13.71 -6.28
CA ALA A 165 -0.27 -14.82 -5.37
C ALA A 165 -1.37 -14.92 -4.30
N MET A 166 -1.61 -16.15 -3.85
CA MET A 166 -2.59 -16.47 -2.81
C MET A 166 -1.86 -17.11 -1.64
N GLY A 167 -2.21 -16.71 -0.43
CA GLY A 167 -1.86 -17.48 0.76
C GLY A 167 -2.60 -18.82 0.80
N ASP A 168 -2.23 -19.71 1.72
CA ASP A 168 -2.72 -21.10 1.79
C ASP A 168 -4.24 -21.25 1.84
N ALA A 169 -4.95 -20.25 2.40
CA ALA A 169 -6.41 -20.26 2.50
C ALA A 169 -7.05 -19.15 1.64
N GLY A 170 -6.28 -18.51 0.76
CA GLY A 170 -6.76 -17.35 0.01
C GLY A 170 -7.48 -17.73 -1.29
N SER A 171 -8.38 -16.85 -1.71
CA SER A 171 -9.00 -16.87 -3.04
C SER A 171 -9.13 -15.44 -3.56
N ALA A 172 -8.78 -15.23 -4.85
CA ALA A 172 -8.99 -13.95 -5.51
C ALA A 172 -10.24 -13.94 -6.41
N ARG A 173 -11.00 -15.06 -6.45
CA ARG A 173 -12.09 -15.25 -7.44
C ARG A 173 -13.26 -14.29 -7.27
N ASN A 174 -13.56 -13.92 -6.04
CA ASN A 174 -14.69 -13.05 -5.70
C ASN A 174 -14.34 -11.55 -5.73
N ASN A 175 -13.17 -11.21 -6.24
CA ASN A 175 -12.75 -9.83 -6.45
C ASN A 175 -13.06 -9.39 -7.89
N VAL A 176 -13.11 -8.10 -8.12
CA VAL A 176 -13.43 -7.53 -9.45
C VAL A 176 -12.13 -7.22 -10.19
N TRP A 177 -11.97 -7.82 -11.35
CA TRP A 177 -10.80 -7.66 -12.22
C TRP A 177 -11.26 -7.12 -13.58
N ARG A 178 -10.79 -5.92 -13.96
CA ARG A 178 -11.17 -5.37 -15.27
C ARG A 178 -10.10 -4.45 -15.83
N GLY A 179 -10.00 -4.39 -17.15
CA GLY A 179 -9.16 -3.42 -17.86
C GLY A 179 -7.67 -3.51 -17.59
N ASN A 180 -7.18 -4.55 -16.90
CA ASN A 180 -5.76 -4.69 -16.59
C ASN A 180 -4.98 -5.26 -17.77
N TYR A 181 -3.75 -4.78 -17.91
CA TYR A 181 -2.75 -5.39 -18.80
C TYR A 181 -1.93 -6.41 -18.00
N TRP A 182 -1.68 -7.55 -18.61
CA TRP A 182 -0.93 -8.66 -18.03
C TRP A 182 0.18 -9.11 -19.00
N ASP A 183 1.40 -9.14 -18.50
CA ASP A 183 2.58 -9.66 -19.22
C ASP A 183 3.05 -10.96 -18.56
#